data_be7cceb11becbecc29adc3a1c02785b8
#
_entry.id   be7cceb11becbecc29adc3a1c02785b8
#
_cell.length_a   1.000
_cell.length_b   1.000
_cell.length_c   1.000
_cell.angle_alpha   90.00
_cell.angle_beta   90.00
_cell.angle_gamma   90.00
#
_symmetry.space_group_name_H-M   'P 1'
#
loop_
_entity.id
_entity.type
_entity.pdbx_description
1 polymer ?
#
loop_
_entity_poly.entity_id
_entity_poly.type
_entity_poly.pdbx_seq_one_letter_code
_entity_poly.pdbx_strand_id
1 'polypeptide(L)'
;MSSLLLAAGTQAGELKDGLQSIGAGIVYGAAAIGPGIGIGLVVGNAIQAMARQPEMQGTIRTTMFLGIAFTEALALFGFVLFFLAKS
;
A
#
# COMPACT_ATOMS: atom_id res chain seq x y z
N MET A 1 -43.77 14.49 -2.86
CA MET A 1 -42.93 14.21 -4.04
C MET A 1 -41.50 14.72 -3.88
N SER A 2 -41.34 16.04 -3.57
CA SER A 2 -40.01 16.62 -3.40
C SER A 2 -39.21 15.98 -2.25
N SER A 3 -39.87 15.63 -1.15
CA SER A 3 -39.19 14.98 -0.02
C SER A 3 -38.68 13.58 -0.39
N LEU A 4 -39.40 12.85 -1.24
CA LEU A 4 -38.95 11.55 -1.73
C LEU A 4 -37.75 11.70 -2.67
N LEU A 5 -37.75 12.74 -3.52
CA LEU A 5 -36.63 13.01 -4.41
C LEU A 5 -35.39 13.41 -3.63
N LEU A 6 -35.56 14.22 -2.58
CA LEU A 6 -34.44 14.60 -1.70
C LEU A 6 -33.87 13.39 -0.96
N ALA A 7 -34.75 12.51 -0.44
CA ALA A 7 -34.30 11.30 0.25
C ALA A 7 -33.53 10.36 -0.69
N ALA A 8 -34.03 10.19 -1.93
CA ALA A 8 -33.36 9.38 -2.94
C ALA A 8 -31.98 9.94 -3.30
N GLY A 9 -31.89 11.27 -3.46
CA GLY A 9 -30.64 11.95 -3.75
C GLY A 9 -29.62 11.80 -2.61
N THR A 10 -30.09 11.95 -1.38
CA THR A 10 -29.22 11.76 -0.20
C THR A 10 -28.70 10.33 -0.12
N GLN A 11 -29.56 9.33 -0.33
CA GLN A 11 -29.15 7.93 -0.31
C GLN A 11 -28.14 7.61 -1.42
N ALA A 12 -28.35 8.17 -2.61
CA ALA A 12 -27.42 7.99 -3.71
C ALA A 12 -26.05 8.60 -3.40
N GLY A 13 -26.04 9.79 -2.76
CA GLY A 13 -24.79 10.42 -2.32
C GLY A 13 -24.06 9.60 -1.26
N GLU A 14 -24.79 9.07 -0.28
CA GLU A 14 -24.23 8.25 0.76
C GLU A 14 -23.64 6.94 0.19
N LEU A 15 -24.32 6.34 -0.77
CA LEU A 15 -23.84 5.14 -1.44
C LEU A 15 -22.57 5.42 -2.22
N LYS A 16 -22.52 6.54 -2.94
CA LYS A 16 -21.33 6.95 -3.68
C LYS A 16 -20.13 7.13 -2.74
N ASP A 17 -20.33 7.82 -1.63
CA ASP A 17 -19.27 8.06 -0.65
C ASP A 17 -18.78 6.74 -0.04
N GLY A 18 -19.70 5.82 0.25
CA GLY A 18 -19.37 4.50 0.77
C GLY A 18 -18.55 3.70 -0.23
N LEU A 19 -18.92 3.71 -1.50
CA LEU A 19 -18.19 3.01 -2.56
C LEU A 19 -16.81 3.61 -2.78
N GLN A 20 -16.68 4.94 -2.73
CA GLN A 20 -15.38 5.60 -2.83
C GLN A 20 -14.48 5.22 -1.67
N SER A 21 -15.02 5.13 -0.45
CA SER A 21 -14.25 4.75 0.73
C SER A 21 -13.76 3.31 0.63
N ILE A 22 -14.60 2.39 0.15
CA ILE A 22 -14.22 1.00 -0.07
C ILE A 22 -13.13 0.92 -1.15
N GLY A 23 -13.31 1.64 -2.26
CA GLY A 23 -12.33 1.67 -3.34
C GLY A 23 -10.98 2.20 -2.87
N ALA A 24 -10.98 3.28 -2.08
CA ALA A 24 -9.77 3.86 -1.53
C ALA A 24 -9.06 2.86 -0.59
N GLY A 25 -9.83 2.15 0.23
CA GLY A 25 -9.29 1.11 1.12
C GLY A 25 -8.66 -0.03 0.35
N ILE A 26 -9.28 -0.48 -0.74
CA ILE A 26 -8.73 -1.53 -1.60
C ILE A 26 -7.43 -1.07 -2.24
N VAL A 27 -7.38 0.17 -2.74
CA VAL A 27 -6.16 0.73 -3.34
C VAL A 27 -5.01 0.73 -2.34
N TYR A 28 -5.24 1.25 -1.14
CA TYR A 28 -4.21 1.30 -0.11
C TYR A 28 -3.80 -0.10 0.34
N GLY A 29 -4.77 -0.99 0.58
CA GLY A 29 -4.52 -2.36 1.00
C GLY A 29 -3.71 -3.13 -0.03
N ALA A 30 -4.08 -3.04 -1.30
CA ALA A 30 -3.34 -3.70 -2.37
C ALA A 30 -1.92 -3.14 -2.50
N ALA A 31 -1.76 -1.82 -2.37
CA ALA A 31 -0.46 -1.18 -2.44
C ALA A 31 0.44 -1.55 -1.25
N ALA A 32 -0.13 -1.92 -0.11
CA ALA A 32 0.61 -2.34 1.08
C ALA A 32 1.01 -3.82 1.04
N ILE A 33 0.19 -4.68 0.43
CA ILE A 33 0.46 -6.12 0.36
C ILE A 33 1.73 -6.41 -0.43
N GLY A 34 1.89 -5.81 -1.60
CA GLY A 34 3.07 -6.00 -2.44
C GLY A 34 4.37 -5.65 -1.73
N PRO A 35 4.50 -4.41 -1.23
CA PRO A 35 5.67 -4.00 -0.44
C PRO A 35 5.88 -4.85 0.81
N GLY A 36 4.81 -5.23 1.52
CA GLY A 36 4.92 -6.08 2.70
C GLY A 36 5.57 -7.42 2.38
N ILE A 37 5.11 -8.08 1.33
CA ILE A 37 5.68 -9.35 0.88
C ILE A 37 7.10 -9.13 0.37
N GLY A 38 7.31 -8.09 -0.43
CA GLY A 38 8.60 -7.77 -1.02
C GLY A 38 9.67 -7.51 0.03
N ILE A 39 9.38 -6.70 1.04
CA ILE A 39 10.29 -6.41 2.13
C ILE A 39 10.60 -7.69 2.91
N GLY A 40 9.59 -8.52 3.18
CA GLY A 40 9.76 -9.78 3.86
C GLY A 40 10.75 -10.69 3.12
N LEU A 41 10.62 -10.80 1.80
CA LEU A 41 11.52 -11.59 0.96
C LEU A 41 12.93 -11.02 0.96
N VAL A 42 13.07 -9.69 0.80
CA VAL A 42 14.38 -9.02 0.78
C VAL A 42 15.11 -9.26 2.11
N VAL A 43 14.43 -9.01 3.22
CA VAL A 43 15.05 -9.16 4.54
C VAL A 43 15.37 -10.62 4.83
N GLY A 44 14.44 -11.54 4.55
CA GLY A 44 14.67 -12.97 4.77
C GLY A 44 15.84 -13.49 3.96
N ASN A 45 15.91 -13.16 2.68
CA ASN A 45 17.01 -13.59 1.82
C ASN A 45 18.34 -12.93 2.21
N ALA A 46 18.32 -11.66 2.61
CA ALA A 46 19.52 -10.95 3.06
C ALA A 46 20.09 -11.59 4.33
N ILE A 47 19.25 -11.95 5.28
CA ILE A 47 19.66 -12.60 6.51
C ILE A 47 20.36 -13.93 6.19
N GLN A 48 19.80 -14.73 5.30
CA GLN A 48 20.39 -16.00 4.89
C GLN A 48 21.73 -15.78 4.17
N ALA A 49 21.80 -14.78 3.29
CA ALA A 49 23.02 -14.48 2.57
C ALA A 49 24.13 -14.00 3.51
N MET A 50 23.80 -13.15 4.48
CA MET A 50 24.77 -12.68 5.48
C MET A 50 25.30 -13.83 6.35
N ALA A 51 24.43 -14.79 6.66
CA ALA A 51 24.83 -15.97 7.44
C ALA A 51 25.79 -16.85 6.65
N ARG A 52 25.60 -16.96 5.33
CA ARG A 52 26.46 -17.78 4.46
C ARG A 52 27.76 -17.09 4.10
N GLN A 53 27.74 -15.76 3.99
CA GLN A 53 28.87 -14.95 3.56
C GLN A 53 29.09 -13.79 4.51
N PRO A 54 29.61 -14.05 5.73
CA PRO A 54 29.77 -13.00 6.72
C PRO A 54 30.66 -11.84 6.25
N GLU A 55 31.61 -12.10 5.37
CA GLU A 55 32.51 -11.09 4.83
C GLU A 55 31.80 -10.12 3.89
N MET A 56 30.60 -10.47 3.42
CA MET A 56 29.79 -9.65 2.53
C MET A 56 28.68 -8.89 3.26
N GLN A 57 28.66 -8.92 4.59
CA GLN A 57 27.56 -8.33 5.38
C GLN A 57 27.32 -6.85 5.05
N GLY A 58 28.38 -6.07 4.90
CA GLY A 58 28.25 -4.65 4.59
C GLY A 58 27.54 -4.39 3.27
N THR A 59 27.96 -5.10 2.21
CA THR A 59 27.36 -4.96 0.89
C THR A 59 25.93 -5.46 0.87
N ILE A 60 25.67 -6.62 1.50
CA ILE A 60 24.32 -7.20 1.54
C ILE A 60 23.37 -6.28 2.31
N ARG A 61 23.83 -5.73 3.44
CA ARG A 61 23.02 -4.82 4.26
C ARG A 61 22.66 -3.55 3.47
N THR A 62 23.62 -2.97 2.76
CA THR A 62 23.37 -1.78 1.94
C THR A 62 22.36 -2.06 0.85
N THR A 63 22.53 -3.18 0.13
CA THR A 63 21.60 -3.58 -0.92
C THR A 63 20.20 -3.86 -0.34
N MET A 64 20.13 -4.48 0.83
CA MET A 64 18.87 -4.73 1.52
C MET A 64 18.13 -3.43 1.82
N PHE A 65 18.84 -2.44 2.39
CA PHE A 65 18.21 -1.15 2.70
C PHE A 65 17.74 -0.42 1.46
N LEU A 66 18.49 -0.51 0.35
CA LEU A 66 18.04 0.06 -0.92
C LEU A 66 16.75 -0.61 -1.40
N GLY A 67 16.68 -1.93 -1.32
CA GLY A 67 15.48 -2.68 -1.69
C GLY A 67 14.28 -2.30 -0.84
N ILE A 68 14.48 -2.16 0.46
CA ILE A 68 13.43 -1.72 1.37
C ILE A 68 12.96 -0.31 1.03
N ALA A 69 13.90 0.60 0.76
CA ALA A 69 13.56 1.99 0.43
C ALA A 69 12.71 2.08 -0.83
N PHE A 70 13.06 1.35 -1.89
CA PHE A 70 12.25 1.33 -3.11
C PHE A 70 10.89 0.71 -2.89
N THR A 71 10.81 -0.33 -2.07
CA THR A 71 9.56 -1.00 -1.77
C THR A 71 8.64 -0.09 -0.95
N GLU A 72 9.20 0.64 0.01
CA GLU A 72 8.44 1.64 0.79
C GLU A 72 7.94 2.78 -0.10
N ALA A 73 8.71 3.17 -1.11
CA ALA A 73 8.26 4.20 -2.05
C ALA A 73 6.98 3.77 -2.77
N LEU A 74 6.85 2.50 -3.13
CA LEU A 74 5.62 1.98 -3.74
C LEU A 74 4.44 2.08 -2.79
N ALA A 75 4.65 1.82 -1.51
CA ALA A 75 3.60 1.97 -0.50
C ALA A 75 3.17 3.43 -0.35
N LEU A 76 4.10 4.38 -0.46
CA LEU A 76 3.79 5.80 -0.44
C LEU A 76 2.96 6.21 -1.66
N PHE A 77 3.26 5.68 -2.84
CA PHE A 77 2.42 5.91 -4.02
C PHE A 77 1.00 5.40 -3.79
N GLY A 78 0.85 4.24 -3.16
CA GLY A 78 -0.47 3.73 -2.80
C GLY A 78 -1.20 4.64 -1.84
N PHE A 79 -0.49 5.24 -0.90
CA PHE A 79 -1.05 6.21 0.04
C PHE A 79 -1.59 7.45 -0.70
N VAL A 80 -0.84 7.96 -1.68
CA VAL A 80 -1.29 9.06 -2.51
C VAL A 80 -2.53 8.66 -3.31
N LEU A 81 -2.52 7.48 -3.92
CA LEU A 81 -3.66 6.99 -4.68
C LEU A 81 -4.90 6.79 -3.81
N PHE A 82 -4.72 6.44 -2.53
CA PHE A 82 -5.80 6.35 -1.58
C PHE A 82 -6.56 7.68 -1.48
N PHE A 83 -5.83 8.78 -1.32
CA PHE A 83 -6.45 10.09 -1.25
C PHE A 83 -7.11 10.50 -2.57
N LEU A 84 -6.48 10.21 -3.70
CA LEU A 84 -7.05 10.51 -5.01
C LEU A 84 -8.34 9.72 -5.24
N ALA A 85 -8.36 8.44 -4.87
CA ALA A 85 -9.55 7.62 -5.04
C ALA A 85 -10.70 8.06 -4.14
N LYS A 86 -10.38 8.64 -2.97
CA LYS A 86 -11.39 9.10 -2.02
C LYS A 86 -11.94 10.47 -2.39
N SER A 87 -11.23 11.28 -3.14
CA SER A 87 -11.69 12.59 -3.56
C SER A 87 -12.59 12.47 -4.80
#